data_4a9b6b0ecca4c36f72b5301511af620f
#
_entry.id   4a9b6b0ecca4c36f72b5301511af620f
#
_cell.length_a   1.000
_cell.length_b   1.000
_cell.length_c   1.000
_cell.angle_alpha   90.00
_cell.angle_beta   90.00
_cell.angle_gamma   90.00
#
_symmetry.space_group_name_H-M   'P 1'
#
loop_
_entity.id
_entity.type
_entity.pdbx_description
1 polymer ?
#
loop_
_entity_poly.entity_id
_entity_poly.type
_entity_poly.pdbx_seq_one_letter_code
_entity_poly.pdbx_strand_id
1 'polypeptide(L)'
;MNDKEYLEVETPILQPIPGGATARPFLTHHNALNIPLYLRIANELYLKRLIVGGFDGVYEFAKDFRNEGMDRTHNPEFTILELYVSYKDYNWMMEMTEQLLEKVSIDSTGNTKVKVGDNTIDFKAPYERITIYDAIKKFTGIDISKMDESMLRNTAKDLNIEIDDTMGKGKLIDSIFGDKCEPNFIQPTFIMDYPKEMSPLTKVHRENNDLTERFELIVNGKEIANAYSELNDPIDQKERFEKQLELSKKGDQEAGEFIDYDFLRALEYGMPPTSGIGIGIDRLVMLMTDNLSIQEVISVSYTHLTLPTTYH
;
A
#
# COMPACT_ATOMS: atom_id res chain seq x y z
N MET A 1 2.04 -20.04 -2.12
CA MET A 1 1.79 -19.59 -3.51
C MET A 1 1.93 -20.78 -4.49
N ASN A 2 3.02 -21.54 -4.45
CA ASN A 2 3.26 -22.68 -5.35
C ASN A 2 2.14 -23.74 -5.32
N ASP A 3 1.59 -24.05 -4.14
CA ASP A 3 0.46 -25.01 -4.01
C ASP A 3 -0.83 -24.53 -4.70
N LYS A 4 -0.90 -23.26 -5.06
CA LYS A 4 -2.03 -22.63 -5.81
C LYS A 4 -1.68 -22.45 -7.30
N GLU A 5 -0.52 -22.96 -7.76
CA GLU A 5 -0.04 -22.84 -9.14
C GLU A 5 0.17 -21.41 -9.63
N TYR A 6 0.37 -20.43 -8.71
CA TYR A 6 0.72 -19.07 -9.09
C TYR A 6 2.19 -18.99 -9.49
N LEU A 7 2.46 -18.22 -10.54
CA LEU A 7 3.80 -18.10 -11.10
C LEU A 7 4.59 -17.00 -10.35
N GLU A 8 5.77 -17.37 -9.85
CA GLU A 8 6.76 -16.40 -9.39
C GLU A 8 7.44 -15.75 -10.57
N VAL A 9 7.52 -14.42 -10.55
CA VAL A 9 8.08 -13.63 -11.65
C VAL A 9 9.04 -12.58 -11.10
N GLU A 10 9.87 -12.01 -11.98
CA GLU A 10 10.72 -10.85 -11.71
C GLU A 10 10.39 -9.75 -12.72
N THR A 11 10.01 -8.57 -12.21
CA THR A 11 9.71 -7.40 -13.02
C THR A 11 10.85 -6.36 -12.95
N PRO A 12 10.92 -5.38 -13.89
CA PRO A 12 12.04 -4.44 -13.94
C PRO A 12 12.17 -3.57 -12.68
N ILE A 13 13.37 -3.55 -12.10
CA ILE A 13 13.74 -2.60 -11.03
C ILE A 13 13.97 -1.20 -11.61
N LEU A 14 14.64 -1.10 -12.76
CA LEU A 14 14.85 0.16 -13.47
C LEU A 14 13.67 0.45 -14.38
N GLN A 15 12.96 1.54 -14.12
CA GLN A 15 11.74 1.89 -14.83
C GLN A 15 11.88 3.27 -15.51
N PRO A 16 11.35 3.43 -16.73
CA PRO A 16 11.34 4.74 -17.41
C PRO A 16 10.29 5.70 -16.80
N ILE A 17 9.24 5.17 -16.20
CA ILE A 17 8.16 5.90 -15.55
C ILE A 17 7.90 5.23 -14.19
N PRO A 18 8.07 5.94 -13.06
CA PRO A 18 7.68 5.42 -11.76
C PRO A 18 6.15 5.40 -11.64
N GLY A 19 5.60 4.35 -11.04
CA GLY A 19 4.15 4.22 -10.86
C GLY A 19 3.79 3.06 -9.96
N GLY A 20 2.49 2.90 -9.66
CA GLY A 20 1.98 1.83 -8.80
C GLY A 20 1.87 2.22 -7.31
N ALA A 21 2.42 3.36 -6.90
CA ALA A 21 2.30 3.88 -5.55
C ALA A 21 2.39 5.42 -5.55
N THR A 22 2.01 6.03 -4.44
CA THR A 22 2.25 7.46 -4.16
C THR A 22 3.51 7.56 -3.31
N ALA A 23 4.67 7.73 -3.95
CA ALA A 23 5.97 7.80 -3.28
C ALA A 23 6.99 8.54 -4.14
N ARG A 24 8.02 9.11 -3.51
CA ARG A 24 9.11 9.78 -4.23
C ARG A 24 10.12 8.73 -4.72
N PRO A 25 10.43 8.67 -6.04
CA PRO A 25 11.40 7.72 -6.58
C PRO A 25 12.85 8.16 -6.38
N PHE A 26 13.78 7.20 -6.39
CA PHE A 26 15.19 7.47 -6.66
C PHE A 26 15.41 7.60 -8.15
N LEU A 27 16.09 8.67 -8.58
CA LEU A 27 16.46 8.92 -9.96
C LEU A 27 17.87 8.39 -10.25
N THR A 28 18.05 7.73 -11.40
CA THR A 28 19.35 7.30 -11.92
C THR A 28 19.47 7.64 -13.42
N HIS A 29 20.59 7.29 -14.04
CA HIS A 29 20.86 7.61 -15.45
C HIS A 29 21.47 6.41 -16.18
N HIS A 30 20.91 6.08 -17.35
CA HIS A 30 21.48 5.05 -18.24
C HIS A 30 22.45 5.70 -19.21
N ASN A 31 23.77 5.57 -18.97
CA ASN A 31 24.82 6.29 -19.70
C ASN A 31 24.82 6.01 -21.20
N ALA A 32 24.69 4.73 -21.60
CA ALA A 32 24.76 4.36 -23.01
C ALA A 32 23.57 4.87 -23.84
N LEU A 33 22.39 4.95 -23.25
CA LEU A 33 21.17 5.45 -23.90
C LEU A 33 20.95 6.96 -23.66
N ASN A 34 21.71 7.55 -22.73
CA ASN A 34 21.57 8.93 -22.29
C ASN A 34 20.12 9.29 -21.87
N ILE A 35 19.49 8.43 -21.07
CA ILE A 35 18.12 8.62 -20.57
C ILE A 35 18.06 8.55 -19.04
N PRO A 36 17.17 9.31 -18.39
CA PRO A 36 16.86 9.12 -16.99
C PRO A 36 16.10 7.79 -16.79
N LEU A 37 16.37 7.13 -15.67
CA LEU A 37 15.61 5.97 -15.19
C LEU A 37 15.34 6.15 -13.70
N TYR A 38 14.36 5.44 -13.21
CA TYR A 38 13.94 5.45 -11.81
C TYR A 38 14.08 4.06 -11.22
N LEU A 39 14.50 3.98 -9.95
CA LEU A 39 14.29 2.76 -9.17
C LEU A 39 12.78 2.65 -8.87
N ARG A 40 12.22 1.47 -9.04
CA ARG A 40 10.78 1.24 -8.84
C ARG A 40 10.34 1.57 -7.44
N ILE A 41 9.18 2.20 -7.32
CA ILE A 41 8.48 2.47 -6.05
C ILE A 41 7.44 1.39 -5.75
N ALA A 42 7.01 0.65 -6.77
CA ALA A 42 6.12 -0.51 -6.74
C ALA A 42 6.29 -1.32 -8.03
N ASN A 43 5.96 -2.59 -8.00
CA ASN A 43 5.97 -3.49 -9.15
C ASN A 43 4.55 -3.77 -9.71
N GLU A 44 3.52 -3.21 -9.10
CA GLU A 44 2.10 -3.37 -9.41
C GLU A 44 1.76 -3.29 -10.89
N LEU A 45 2.14 -2.19 -11.58
CA LEU A 45 1.74 -1.98 -12.97
C LEU A 45 2.32 -3.02 -13.94
N TYR A 46 3.49 -3.58 -13.62
CA TYR A 46 4.10 -4.65 -14.40
C TYR A 46 3.41 -6.00 -14.14
N LEU A 47 3.04 -6.30 -12.90
CA LEU A 47 2.30 -7.52 -12.56
C LEU A 47 0.90 -7.52 -13.18
N LYS A 48 0.22 -6.36 -13.19
CA LYS A 48 -1.06 -6.21 -13.90
C LYS A 48 -0.94 -6.44 -15.42
N ARG A 49 0.18 -6.02 -16.04
CA ARG A 49 0.44 -6.34 -17.47
C ARG A 49 0.57 -7.84 -17.71
N LEU A 50 1.13 -8.60 -16.78
CA LEU A 50 1.19 -10.06 -16.88
C LEU A 50 -0.21 -10.69 -16.79
N ILE A 51 -1.07 -10.18 -15.92
CA ILE A 51 -2.49 -10.58 -15.88
C ILE A 51 -3.20 -10.30 -17.21
N VAL A 52 -2.99 -9.13 -17.80
CA VAL A 52 -3.50 -8.81 -19.17
C VAL A 52 -2.93 -9.80 -20.20
N GLY A 53 -1.67 -10.24 -20.02
CA GLY A 53 -1.01 -11.25 -20.87
C GLY A 53 -1.58 -12.66 -20.74
N GLY A 54 -2.53 -12.89 -19.82
CA GLY A 54 -3.26 -14.15 -19.69
C GLY A 54 -2.76 -15.09 -18.58
N PHE A 55 -1.96 -14.60 -17.64
CA PHE A 55 -1.60 -15.38 -16.46
C PHE A 55 -2.74 -15.37 -15.43
N ASP A 56 -3.09 -16.51 -14.87
CA ASP A 56 -4.16 -16.66 -13.87
C ASP A 56 -3.78 -16.09 -12.51
N GLY A 57 -2.51 -16.20 -12.14
CA GLY A 57 -1.98 -15.62 -10.91
C GLY A 57 -0.46 -15.47 -10.98
N VAL A 58 0.04 -14.29 -10.59
CA VAL A 58 1.47 -13.97 -10.56
C VAL A 58 1.84 -13.34 -9.24
N TYR A 59 3.04 -13.64 -8.75
CA TYR A 59 3.57 -12.99 -7.56
C TYR A 59 5.07 -12.71 -7.67
N GLU A 60 5.53 -11.73 -6.90
CA GLU A 60 6.94 -11.35 -6.84
C GLU A 60 7.31 -11.00 -5.40
N PHE A 61 8.42 -11.55 -4.89
CA PHE A 61 9.13 -10.98 -3.76
C PHE A 61 10.06 -9.90 -4.27
N ALA A 62 9.67 -8.65 -4.10
CA ALA A 62 10.30 -7.52 -4.73
C ALA A 62 11.08 -6.66 -3.72
N LYS A 63 12.19 -6.06 -4.19
CA LYS A 63 12.78 -4.88 -3.57
C LYS A 63 12.19 -3.65 -4.21
N ASP A 64 11.54 -2.80 -3.40
CA ASP A 64 11.06 -1.50 -3.80
C ASP A 64 11.82 -0.38 -3.09
N PHE A 65 11.83 0.80 -3.70
CA PHE A 65 12.69 1.91 -3.31
C PHE A 65 11.87 3.19 -3.20
N ARG A 66 11.80 3.77 -2.00
CA ARG A 66 11.09 5.04 -1.76
C ARG A 66 12.05 6.05 -1.13
N ASN A 67 12.26 7.18 -1.79
CA ASN A 67 13.18 8.23 -1.36
C ASN A 67 12.51 9.15 -0.34
N GLU A 68 12.22 8.58 0.82
CA GLU A 68 11.48 9.20 1.92
C GLU A 68 12.26 9.08 3.22
N GLY A 69 11.65 9.56 4.32
CA GLY A 69 12.25 9.49 5.65
C GLY A 69 12.46 8.05 6.14
N MET A 70 13.38 7.90 7.10
CA MET A 70 13.64 6.63 7.79
C MET A 70 13.18 6.72 9.23
N ASP A 71 12.51 5.67 9.70
CA ASP A 71 12.11 5.52 11.10
C ASP A 71 12.19 4.04 11.52
N ARG A 72 11.53 3.69 12.62
CA ARG A 72 11.50 2.30 13.12
C ARG A 72 10.76 1.33 12.20
N THR A 73 9.92 1.81 11.29
CA THR A 73 9.03 1.01 10.43
C THR A 73 9.21 1.27 8.95
N HIS A 74 10.05 2.26 8.59
CA HIS A 74 10.32 2.66 7.22
C HIS A 74 11.81 2.66 6.91
N ASN A 75 12.15 2.09 5.75
CA ASN A 75 13.49 2.10 5.17
C ASN A 75 13.38 2.42 3.68
N PRO A 76 14.32 3.20 3.10
CA PRO A 76 14.26 3.58 1.68
C PRO A 76 14.26 2.40 0.70
N GLU A 77 14.83 1.29 1.10
CA GLU A 77 14.82 0.00 0.42
C GLU A 77 14.14 -1.02 1.33
N PHE A 78 13.11 -1.69 0.84
CA PHE A 78 12.34 -2.66 1.61
C PHE A 78 11.89 -3.83 0.74
N THR A 79 11.46 -4.91 1.38
CA THR A 79 10.93 -6.09 0.68
C THR A 79 9.42 -6.12 0.79
N ILE A 80 8.76 -6.30 -0.35
CA ILE A 80 7.33 -6.51 -0.46
C ILE A 80 7.04 -7.84 -1.19
N LEU A 81 5.99 -8.54 -0.79
CA LEU A 81 5.37 -9.56 -1.60
C LEU A 81 4.17 -8.95 -2.28
N GLU A 82 4.16 -8.94 -3.60
CA GLU A 82 2.99 -8.58 -4.39
C GLU A 82 2.41 -9.82 -5.08
N LEU A 83 1.08 -9.97 -5.04
CA LEU A 83 0.33 -11.06 -5.66
C LEU A 83 -0.89 -10.49 -6.36
N TYR A 84 -1.11 -10.92 -7.62
CA TYR A 84 -2.29 -10.60 -8.42
C TYR A 84 -2.93 -11.88 -8.92
N VAL A 85 -4.26 -12.00 -8.74
CA VAL A 85 -5.01 -13.22 -9.13
C VAL A 85 -6.26 -12.83 -9.90
N SER A 86 -6.38 -13.36 -11.13
CA SER A 86 -7.52 -13.13 -11.99
C SER A 86 -8.79 -13.81 -11.47
N TYR A 87 -9.96 -13.23 -11.80
CA TYR A 87 -11.28 -13.70 -11.40
C TYR A 87 -11.50 -13.79 -9.90
N LYS A 88 -10.80 -12.93 -9.13
CA LYS A 88 -10.94 -12.75 -7.68
C LYS A 88 -11.27 -11.31 -7.35
N ASP A 89 -11.80 -11.08 -6.15
CA ASP A 89 -12.09 -9.75 -5.60
C ASP A 89 -11.45 -9.58 -4.21
N TYR A 90 -11.59 -8.39 -3.64
CA TYR A 90 -11.00 -8.06 -2.35
C TYR A 90 -11.54 -8.92 -1.18
N ASN A 91 -12.77 -9.44 -1.26
CA ASN A 91 -13.32 -10.34 -0.23
C ASN A 91 -12.57 -11.67 -0.22
N TRP A 92 -12.36 -12.26 -1.40
CA TRP A 92 -11.53 -13.46 -1.53
C TRP A 92 -10.09 -13.20 -1.07
N MET A 93 -9.57 -12.01 -1.35
CA MET A 93 -8.20 -11.65 -0.95
C MET A 93 -8.06 -11.52 0.57
N MET A 94 -9.09 -11.04 1.30
CA MET A 94 -9.11 -11.05 2.77
C MET A 94 -9.02 -12.49 3.31
N GLU A 95 -9.83 -13.42 2.81
CA GLU A 95 -9.81 -14.82 3.24
C GLU A 95 -8.46 -15.49 2.92
N MET A 96 -7.88 -15.20 1.77
CA MET A 96 -6.57 -15.70 1.40
C MET A 96 -5.47 -15.15 2.32
N THR A 97 -5.55 -13.88 2.67
CA THR A 97 -4.59 -13.22 3.58
C THR A 97 -4.68 -13.81 4.99
N GLU A 98 -5.88 -14.04 5.51
CA GLU A 98 -6.10 -14.72 6.79
C GLU A 98 -5.42 -16.09 6.80
N GLN A 99 -5.69 -16.94 5.80
CA GLN A 99 -5.11 -18.27 5.68
C GLN A 99 -3.57 -18.25 5.55
N LEU A 100 -3.06 -17.29 4.78
CA LEU A 100 -1.62 -17.11 4.58
C LEU A 100 -0.91 -16.75 5.89
N LEU A 101 -1.41 -15.73 6.59
CA LEU A 101 -0.76 -15.24 7.82
C LEU A 101 -0.93 -16.21 9.00
N GLU A 102 -2.07 -16.90 9.12
CA GLU A 102 -2.22 -18.00 10.09
C GLU A 102 -1.19 -19.11 9.81
N LYS A 103 -1.03 -19.53 8.55
CA LYS A 103 -0.02 -20.51 8.18
C LYS A 103 1.40 -20.03 8.46
N VAL A 104 1.73 -18.79 8.08
CA VAL A 104 3.07 -18.21 8.32
C VAL A 104 3.38 -18.15 9.81
N SER A 105 2.43 -17.74 10.66
CA SER A 105 2.64 -17.69 12.11
C SER A 105 2.90 -19.10 12.69
N ILE A 106 2.13 -20.11 12.28
CA ILE A 106 2.33 -21.51 12.73
C ILE A 106 3.67 -22.04 12.25
N ASP A 107 4.01 -21.87 10.96
CA ASP A 107 5.24 -22.41 10.37
C ASP A 107 6.50 -21.75 10.94
N SER A 108 6.45 -20.44 11.30
CA SER A 108 7.60 -19.71 11.81
C SER A 108 7.77 -19.78 13.33
N THR A 109 6.66 -19.78 14.08
CA THR A 109 6.70 -19.68 15.56
C THR A 109 6.12 -20.89 16.29
N GLY A 110 5.47 -21.81 15.56
CA GLY A 110 4.78 -22.99 16.11
C GLY A 110 3.40 -22.69 16.68
N ASN A 111 2.87 -21.45 16.58
CA ASN A 111 1.61 -21.04 17.16
C ASN A 111 0.94 -19.94 16.33
N THR A 112 -0.38 -19.78 16.45
CA THR A 112 -1.09 -18.61 15.90
C THR A 112 -0.88 -17.36 16.76
N LYS A 113 -0.54 -17.52 18.04
CA LYS A 113 -0.29 -16.42 18.98
C LYS A 113 1.17 -16.08 19.02
N VAL A 114 1.49 -14.87 18.58
CA VAL A 114 2.85 -14.34 18.50
C VAL A 114 3.00 -13.17 19.47
N LYS A 115 4.09 -13.16 20.25
CA LYS A 115 4.42 -12.04 21.13
C LYS A 115 5.11 -10.95 20.33
N VAL A 116 4.65 -9.69 20.50
CA VAL A 116 5.26 -8.51 19.89
C VAL A 116 5.32 -7.39 20.93
N GLY A 117 6.48 -7.15 21.50
CA GLY A 117 6.64 -6.23 22.63
C GLY A 117 5.81 -6.68 23.84
N ASP A 118 4.93 -5.80 24.31
CA ASP A 118 4.00 -6.09 25.41
C ASP A 118 2.69 -6.77 24.96
N ASN A 119 2.46 -6.86 23.65
CA ASN A 119 1.23 -7.40 23.08
C ASN A 119 1.36 -8.88 22.70
N THR A 120 0.24 -9.58 22.70
CA THR A 120 0.10 -10.91 22.10
C THR A 120 -0.87 -10.79 20.94
N ILE A 121 -0.42 -11.09 19.73
CA ILE A 121 -1.17 -11.01 18.49
C ILE A 121 -1.64 -12.42 18.12
N ASP A 122 -2.93 -12.62 17.89
CA ASP A 122 -3.47 -13.90 17.45
C ASP A 122 -3.80 -13.85 15.95
N PHE A 123 -3.01 -14.56 15.15
CA PHE A 123 -3.19 -14.67 13.70
C PHE A 123 -4.23 -15.72 13.28
N LYS A 124 -5.01 -16.25 14.25
CA LYS A 124 -6.08 -17.19 13.94
C LYS A 124 -7.25 -16.48 13.24
N ALA A 125 -7.64 -17.00 12.07
CA ALA A 125 -8.82 -16.49 11.36
C ALA A 125 -10.16 -16.79 12.11
N PRO A 126 -11.24 -16.00 11.90
CA PRO A 126 -11.30 -14.80 11.04
C PRO A 126 -10.83 -13.53 11.77
N TYR A 127 -10.37 -12.52 11.01
CA TYR A 127 -10.01 -11.20 11.53
C TYR A 127 -11.21 -10.25 11.57
N GLU A 128 -11.14 -9.21 12.43
CA GLU A 128 -12.12 -8.12 12.45
C GLU A 128 -12.14 -7.39 11.11
N ARG A 129 -13.32 -6.99 10.64
CA ARG A 129 -13.53 -6.19 9.43
C ARG A 129 -14.32 -4.96 9.79
N ILE A 130 -13.80 -3.77 9.48
CA ILE A 130 -14.43 -2.49 9.79
C ILE A 130 -14.16 -1.50 8.66
N THR A 131 -15.15 -0.68 8.28
CA THR A 131 -14.92 0.38 7.28
C THR A 131 -14.07 1.50 7.85
N ILE A 132 -13.33 2.23 6.99
CA ILE A 132 -12.51 3.36 7.46
C ILE A 132 -13.35 4.41 8.18
N TYR A 133 -14.58 4.67 7.73
CA TYR A 133 -15.47 5.63 8.36
C TYR A 133 -15.97 5.15 9.73
N ASP A 134 -16.32 3.87 9.87
CA ASP A 134 -16.71 3.31 11.15
C ASP A 134 -15.54 3.25 12.14
N ALA A 135 -14.32 2.99 11.65
CA ALA A 135 -13.11 3.04 12.45
C ALA A 135 -12.87 4.45 13.01
N ILE A 136 -12.94 5.48 12.16
CA ILE A 136 -12.79 6.87 12.60
C ILE A 136 -13.87 7.24 13.60
N LYS A 137 -15.12 6.89 13.33
CA LYS A 137 -16.23 7.12 14.25
C LYS A 137 -16.06 6.40 15.58
N LYS A 138 -15.55 5.16 15.57
CA LYS A 138 -15.29 4.35 16.78
C LYS A 138 -14.31 5.03 17.72
N PHE A 139 -13.21 5.62 17.20
CA PHE A 139 -12.14 6.17 18.02
C PHE A 139 -12.24 7.68 18.27
N THR A 140 -12.88 8.43 17.37
CA THR A 140 -13.03 9.89 17.53
C THR A 140 -14.41 10.32 18.01
N GLY A 141 -15.42 9.46 17.88
CA GLY A 141 -16.84 9.81 18.09
C GLY A 141 -17.45 10.62 16.95
N ILE A 142 -16.69 10.93 15.89
CA ILE A 142 -17.09 11.84 14.82
C ILE A 142 -17.40 11.04 13.54
N ASP A 143 -18.57 11.24 12.97
CA ASP A 143 -18.96 10.68 11.68
C ASP A 143 -18.52 11.64 10.55
N ILE A 144 -17.47 11.25 9.82
CA ILE A 144 -16.91 12.07 8.74
C ILE A 144 -17.43 11.68 7.34
N SER A 145 -18.31 10.68 7.23
CA SER A 145 -18.72 10.09 5.95
C SER A 145 -19.35 11.07 4.96
N LYS A 146 -19.97 12.14 5.47
CA LYS A 146 -20.65 13.19 4.66
C LYS A 146 -19.91 14.53 4.67
N MET A 147 -18.70 14.58 5.22
CA MET A 147 -17.93 15.82 5.30
C MET A 147 -17.26 16.16 3.98
N ASP A 148 -17.30 17.44 3.63
CA ASP A 148 -16.47 17.99 2.58
C ASP A 148 -15.04 18.27 3.08
N GLU A 149 -14.15 18.72 2.19
CA GLU A 149 -12.75 19.01 2.53
C GLU A 149 -12.63 20.08 3.63
N SER A 150 -13.45 21.12 3.58
CA SER A 150 -13.43 22.22 4.57
C SER A 150 -13.82 21.72 5.97
N MET A 151 -14.86 20.88 6.04
CA MET A 151 -15.30 20.27 7.30
C MET A 151 -14.23 19.32 7.86
N LEU A 152 -13.62 18.48 7.01
CA LEU A 152 -12.53 17.58 7.40
C LEU A 152 -11.32 18.35 7.93
N ARG A 153 -10.95 19.45 7.28
CA ARG A 153 -9.85 20.31 7.70
C ARG A 153 -10.10 20.92 9.09
N ASN A 154 -11.31 21.35 9.37
CA ASN A 154 -11.68 21.83 10.69
C ASN A 154 -11.68 20.69 11.72
N THR A 155 -12.23 19.54 11.38
CA THR A 155 -12.22 18.35 12.24
C THR A 155 -10.79 17.91 12.58
N ALA A 156 -9.86 17.89 11.61
CA ALA A 156 -8.46 17.57 11.87
C ALA A 156 -7.81 18.55 12.85
N LYS A 157 -8.08 19.86 12.70
CA LYS A 157 -7.60 20.89 13.64
C LYS A 157 -8.17 20.70 15.05
N ASP A 158 -9.47 20.42 15.16
CA ASP A 158 -10.14 20.17 16.45
C ASP A 158 -9.58 18.93 17.15
N LEU A 159 -9.12 17.94 16.37
CA LEU A 159 -8.44 16.75 16.85
C LEU A 159 -6.94 16.96 17.13
N ASN A 160 -6.40 18.17 16.95
CA ASN A 160 -4.98 18.51 17.07
C ASN A 160 -4.07 17.69 16.13
N ILE A 161 -4.50 17.47 14.91
CA ILE A 161 -3.73 16.79 13.87
C ILE A 161 -2.99 17.85 13.03
N GLU A 162 -1.71 17.63 12.78
CA GLU A 162 -0.94 18.50 11.89
C GLU A 162 -1.40 18.33 10.44
N ILE A 163 -1.80 19.43 9.82
CA ILE A 163 -2.24 19.47 8.43
C ILE A 163 -1.63 20.70 7.74
N ASP A 164 -1.37 20.57 6.44
CA ASP A 164 -0.95 21.68 5.59
C ASP A 164 -2.02 22.05 4.56
N ASP A 165 -1.83 23.17 3.88
CA ASP A 165 -2.81 23.71 2.93
C ASP A 165 -2.88 22.92 1.61
N THR A 166 -1.92 22.03 1.34
CA THR A 166 -1.88 21.21 0.12
C THR A 166 -2.68 19.91 0.26
N MET A 167 -3.03 19.50 1.48
CA MET A 167 -3.76 18.27 1.74
C MET A 167 -5.20 18.35 1.21
N GLY A 168 -5.54 17.51 0.25
CA GLY A 168 -6.91 17.31 -0.22
C GLY A 168 -7.69 16.35 0.70
N LYS A 169 -8.97 16.13 0.34
CA LYS A 169 -9.91 15.30 1.12
C LYS A 169 -9.34 13.94 1.52
N GLY A 170 -8.71 13.22 0.59
CA GLY A 170 -8.13 11.91 0.85
C GLY A 170 -7.04 11.95 1.92
N LYS A 171 -6.06 12.85 1.79
CA LYS A 171 -4.97 13.02 2.77
C LYS A 171 -5.46 13.44 4.16
N LEU A 172 -6.52 14.25 4.24
CA LEU A 172 -7.11 14.63 5.52
C LEU A 172 -7.74 13.43 6.24
N ILE A 173 -8.44 12.57 5.50
CA ILE A 173 -9.02 11.33 6.05
C ILE A 173 -7.90 10.39 6.51
N ASP A 174 -6.87 10.22 5.70
CA ASP A 174 -5.70 9.41 6.01
C ASP A 174 -4.98 9.90 7.28
N SER A 175 -4.73 11.20 7.39
CA SER A 175 -4.13 11.80 8.60
C SER A 175 -4.97 11.60 9.85
N ILE A 176 -6.32 11.73 9.74
CA ILE A 176 -7.23 11.49 10.87
C ILE A 176 -7.16 10.00 11.29
N PHE A 177 -7.20 9.10 10.32
CA PHE A 177 -7.13 7.66 10.59
C PHE A 177 -5.78 7.27 11.20
N GLY A 178 -4.67 7.67 10.60
CA GLY A 178 -3.31 7.33 11.04
C GLY A 178 -3.01 7.80 12.45
N ASP A 179 -3.43 9.03 12.81
CA ASP A 179 -3.14 9.60 14.13
C ASP A 179 -4.09 9.08 15.23
N LYS A 180 -5.40 8.94 14.95
CA LYS A 180 -6.40 8.62 15.97
C LYS A 180 -6.84 7.17 16.01
N CYS A 181 -6.69 6.41 14.92
CA CYS A 181 -7.28 5.07 14.81
C CYS A 181 -6.24 3.97 14.71
N GLU A 182 -5.30 4.09 13.79
CA GLU A 182 -4.32 3.04 13.45
C GLU A 182 -3.57 2.49 14.68
N PRO A 183 -3.04 3.32 15.61
CA PRO A 183 -2.31 2.82 16.79
C PRO A 183 -3.14 1.96 17.74
N ASN A 184 -4.46 2.00 17.64
CA ASN A 184 -5.38 1.27 18.53
C ASN A 184 -5.73 -0.13 18.02
N PHE A 185 -5.41 -0.46 16.77
CA PHE A 185 -5.66 -1.79 16.21
C PHE A 185 -4.50 -2.73 16.54
N ILE A 186 -4.59 -3.41 17.68
CA ILE A 186 -3.56 -4.36 18.15
C ILE A 186 -3.71 -5.72 17.45
N GLN A 187 -4.93 -6.27 17.40
CA GLN A 187 -5.20 -7.53 16.72
C GLN A 187 -5.37 -7.32 15.22
N PRO A 188 -5.08 -8.34 14.38
CA PRO A 188 -5.25 -8.24 12.95
C PRO A 188 -6.66 -7.77 12.59
N THR A 189 -6.76 -6.63 11.92
CA THR A 189 -8.03 -6.00 11.55
C THR A 189 -7.97 -5.47 10.13
N PHE A 190 -8.92 -5.84 9.30
CA PHE A 190 -9.11 -5.27 7.98
C PHE A 190 -9.86 -3.95 8.07
N ILE A 191 -9.23 -2.87 7.65
CA ILE A 191 -9.86 -1.56 7.44
C ILE A 191 -10.28 -1.51 5.98
N MET A 192 -11.58 -1.32 5.71
CA MET A 192 -12.15 -1.52 4.38
C MET A 192 -12.82 -0.25 3.82
N ASP A 193 -13.13 -0.31 2.51
CA ASP A 193 -14.02 0.62 1.82
C ASP A 193 -13.51 2.07 1.86
N TYR A 194 -12.27 2.24 1.38
CA TYR A 194 -11.61 3.53 1.31
C TYR A 194 -12.27 4.48 0.30
N PRO A 195 -12.27 5.80 0.57
CA PRO A 195 -12.71 6.80 -0.40
C PRO A 195 -12.00 6.69 -1.75
N LYS A 196 -12.73 6.96 -2.84
CA LYS A 196 -12.20 6.89 -4.21
C LYS A 196 -10.96 7.77 -4.43
N GLU A 197 -10.90 8.91 -3.77
CA GLU A 197 -9.78 9.86 -3.86
C GLU A 197 -8.47 9.31 -3.30
N MET A 198 -8.54 8.33 -2.38
CA MET A 198 -7.37 7.70 -1.76
C MET A 198 -6.85 6.48 -2.54
N SER A 199 -7.53 6.06 -3.61
CA SER A 199 -7.32 4.75 -4.20
C SER A 199 -7.32 4.79 -5.73
N PRO A 200 -6.29 5.37 -6.38
CA PRO A 200 -6.29 5.65 -7.82
C PRO A 200 -6.25 4.41 -8.71
N LEU A 201 -5.82 3.25 -8.19
CA LEU A 201 -5.67 1.99 -8.93
C LEU A 201 -6.73 0.95 -8.59
N THR A 202 -7.68 1.33 -7.73
CA THR A 202 -8.68 0.43 -7.16
C THR A 202 -10.04 0.57 -7.85
N LYS A 203 -10.73 -0.53 -8.03
CA LYS A 203 -12.08 -0.57 -8.57
C LYS A 203 -13.08 0.14 -7.65
N VAL A 204 -14.02 0.87 -8.24
CA VAL A 204 -15.15 1.48 -7.51
C VAL A 204 -15.95 0.38 -6.81
N HIS A 205 -16.36 0.66 -5.58
CA HIS A 205 -17.17 -0.26 -4.78
C HIS A 205 -18.52 -0.54 -5.46
N ARG A 206 -18.94 -1.81 -5.48
CA ARG A 206 -20.11 -2.30 -6.22
C ARG A 206 -21.45 -1.69 -5.76
N GLU A 207 -21.52 -1.17 -4.55
CA GLU A 207 -22.75 -0.62 -3.94
C GLU A 207 -22.65 0.90 -3.69
N ASN A 208 -21.45 1.49 -3.69
CA ASN A 208 -21.26 2.91 -3.40
C ASN A 208 -20.15 3.52 -4.26
N ASN A 209 -20.51 4.39 -5.19
CA ASN A 209 -19.59 5.00 -6.15
C ASN A 209 -18.57 5.97 -5.55
N ASP A 210 -18.73 6.38 -4.29
CA ASP A 210 -17.79 7.26 -3.58
C ASP A 210 -16.68 6.47 -2.89
N LEU A 211 -16.82 5.13 -2.82
CA LEU A 211 -15.89 4.21 -2.18
C LEU A 211 -15.20 3.30 -3.20
N THR A 212 -14.22 2.57 -2.73
CA THR A 212 -13.48 1.56 -3.50
C THR A 212 -13.44 0.23 -2.77
N GLU A 213 -13.34 -0.87 -3.51
CA GLU A 213 -13.15 -2.23 -2.98
C GLU A 213 -11.68 -2.41 -2.55
N ARG A 214 -11.28 -1.77 -1.45
CA ARG A 214 -9.94 -1.79 -0.88
C ARG A 214 -9.97 -2.16 0.59
N PHE A 215 -8.94 -2.85 1.04
CA PHE A 215 -8.65 -2.98 2.45
C PHE A 215 -7.16 -2.78 2.74
N GLU A 216 -6.88 -2.34 3.95
CA GLU A 216 -5.57 -2.45 4.59
C GLU A 216 -5.67 -3.39 5.78
N LEU A 217 -4.67 -4.23 6.00
CA LEU A 217 -4.56 -5.05 7.19
C LEU A 217 -3.66 -4.34 8.20
N ILE A 218 -4.26 -3.92 9.30
CA ILE A 218 -3.54 -3.31 10.41
C ILE A 218 -3.30 -4.36 11.50
N VAL A 219 -2.06 -4.47 11.96
CA VAL A 219 -1.64 -5.35 13.05
C VAL A 219 -0.67 -4.60 13.95
N ASN A 220 -0.92 -4.61 15.24
CA ASN A 220 -0.09 -3.93 16.25
C ASN A 220 0.15 -2.45 15.93
N GLY A 221 -0.90 -1.76 15.45
CA GLY A 221 -0.87 -0.35 15.10
C GLY A 221 -0.06 -0.02 13.84
N LYS A 222 0.12 -0.99 12.92
CA LYS A 222 0.84 -0.79 11.66
C LYS A 222 0.19 -1.52 10.51
N GLU A 223 0.17 -0.87 9.34
CA GLU A 223 -0.18 -1.49 8.07
C GLU A 223 0.82 -2.60 7.73
N ILE A 224 0.30 -3.81 7.52
CA ILE A 224 1.05 -5.00 7.10
C ILE A 224 0.78 -5.37 5.66
N ALA A 225 -0.44 -5.14 5.19
CA ALA A 225 -0.84 -5.42 3.82
C ALA A 225 -1.86 -4.40 3.32
N ASN A 226 -1.85 -4.17 2.00
CA ASN A 226 -2.80 -3.34 1.27
C ASN A 226 -3.29 -4.12 0.05
N ALA A 227 -4.59 -4.20 -0.14
CA ALA A 227 -5.18 -5.01 -1.21
C ALA A 227 -6.50 -4.43 -1.71
N TYR A 228 -6.84 -4.76 -2.94
CA TYR A 228 -8.07 -4.31 -3.54
C TYR A 228 -8.52 -5.16 -4.73
N SER A 229 -9.78 -4.97 -5.14
CA SER A 229 -10.22 -5.32 -6.49
C SER A 229 -9.62 -4.31 -7.46
N GLU A 230 -8.93 -4.79 -8.47
CA GLU A 230 -8.18 -3.95 -9.40
C GLU A 230 -9.08 -3.12 -10.32
N LEU A 231 -8.73 -1.87 -10.52
CA LEU A 231 -9.34 -1.07 -11.57
C LEU A 231 -8.89 -1.62 -12.93
N ASN A 232 -9.85 -2.08 -13.72
CA ASN A 232 -9.60 -2.68 -15.01
C ASN A 232 -10.31 -1.95 -16.18
N ASP A 233 -10.91 -0.79 -15.90
CA ASP A 233 -11.47 0.10 -16.91
C ASP A 233 -10.41 1.13 -17.34
N PRO A 234 -9.93 1.10 -18.61
CA PRO A 234 -8.90 2.02 -19.08
C PRO A 234 -9.34 3.49 -19.09
N ILE A 235 -10.64 3.76 -19.22
CA ILE A 235 -11.18 5.12 -19.24
C ILE A 235 -11.15 5.71 -17.83
N ASP A 236 -11.70 5.02 -16.83
CA ASP A 236 -11.65 5.45 -15.41
C ASP A 236 -10.19 5.53 -14.94
N GLN A 237 -9.33 4.58 -15.34
CA GLN A 237 -7.91 4.62 -14.98
C GLN A 237 -7.20 5.87 -15.50
N LYS A 238 -7.47 6.24 -16.75
CA LYS A 238 -6.91 7.46 -17.35
C LYS A 238 -7.36 8.71 -16.61
N GLU A 239 -8.66 8.83 -16.33
CA GLU A 239 -9.19 9.97 -15.56
C GLU A 239 -8.56 10.10 -14.18
N ARG A 240 -8.27 8.98 -13.51
CA ARG A 240 -7.61 9.00 -12.19
C ARG A 240 -6.14 9.41 -12.28
N PHE A 241 -5.41 8.96 -13.28
CA PHE A 241 -4.05 9.40 -13.54
C PHE A 241 -3.99 10.90 -13.87
N GLU A 242 -4.93 11.41 -14.66
CA GLU A 242 -5.02 12.84 -14.96
C GLU A 242 -5.26 13.68 -13.69
N LYS A 243 -6.14 13.21 -12.78
CA LYS A 243 -6.36 13.85 -11.48
C LYS A 243 -5.11 13.83 -10.60
N GLN A 244 -4.37 12.72 -10.55
CA GLN A 244 -3.11 12.65 -9.81
C GLN A 244 -2.08 13.63 -10.36
N LEU A 245 -1.95 13.73 -11.68
CA LEU A 245 -1.06 14.69 -12.33
C LEU A 245 -1.46 16.15 -12.00
N GLU A 246 -2.76 16.45 -11.86
CA GLU A 246 -3.22 17.78 -11.41
C GLU A 246 -2.84 18.06 -9.95
N LEU A 247 -2.90 17.06 -9.06
CA LEU A 247 -2.47 17.21 -7.66
C LEU A 247 -0.97 17.43 -7.56
N SER A 248 -0.18 16.70 -8.34
CA SER A 248 1.28 16.89 -8.44
C SER A 248 1.63 18.32 -8.88
N LYS A 249 0.95 18.87 -9.89
CA LYS A 249 1.13 20.25 -10.35
C LYS A 249 0.74 21.31 -9.30
N LYS A 250 -0.10 20.95 -8.34
CA LYS A 250 -0.47 21.82 -7.20
C LYS A 250 0.50 21.72 -6.03
N GLY A 251 1.54 20.89 -6.14
CA GLY A 251 2.59 20.76 -5.14
C GLY A 251 2.54 19.49 -4.30
N ASP A 252 1.64 18.56 -4.58
CA ASP A 252 1.64 17.25 -3.96
C ASP A 252 2.81 16.42 -4.53
N GLN A 253 3.90 16.32 -3.76
CA GLN A 253 5.14 15.65 -4.17
C GLN A 253 5.05 14.11 -4.20
N GLU A 254 3.98 13.55 -3.68
CA GLU A 254 3.71 12.11 -3.67
C GLU A 254 2.80 11.70 -4.83
N ALA A 255 2.01 12.64 -5.37
CA ALA A 255 1.17 12.37 -6.52
C ALA A 255 2.00 12.08 -7.78
N GLY A 256 1.53 11.18 -8.64
CA GLY A 256 2.22 10.76 -9.85
C GLY A 256 2.51 11.93 -10.80
N GLU A 257 3.77 12.10 -11.17
CA GLU A 257 4.21 13.16 -12.11
C GLU A 257 4.03 12.75 -13.59
N PHE A 258 3.77 11.47 -13.86
CA PHE A 258 3.71 10.92 -15.20
C PHE A 258 2.49 10.02 -15.37
N ILE A 259 1.96 9.98 -16.61
CA ILE A 259 0.93 9.02 -17.01
C ILE A 259 1.61 7.88 -17.76
N ASP A 260 1.44 6.66 -17.28
CA ASP A 260 1.90 5.45 -17.98
C ASP A 260 0.90 5.05 -19.07
N TYR A 261 1.10 5.62 -20.27
CA TYR A 261 0.24 5.33 -21.42
C TYR A 261 0.38 3.89 -21.92
N ASP A 262 1.51 3.23 -21.70
CA ASP A 262 1.69 1.81 -22.06
C ASP A 262 0.87 0.91 -21.14
N PHE A 263 0.73 1.28 -19.87
CA PHE A 263 -0.18 0.59 -18.95
C PHE A 263 -1.66 0.80 -19.35
N LEU A 264 -2.06 2.04 -19.67
CA LEU A 264 -3.41 2.29 -20.17
C LEU A 264 -3.72 1.47 -21.42
N ARG A 265 -2.77 1.44 -22.36
CA ARG A 265 -2.88 0.61 -23.57
C ARG A 265 -2.97 -0.88 -23.24
N ALA A 266 -2.25 -1.38 -22.24
CA ALA A 266 -2.38 -2.76 -21.79
C ALA A 266 -3.83 -3.04 -21.30
N LEU A 267 -4.41 -2.15 -20.49
CA LEU A 267 -5.81 -2.29 -20.04
C LEU A 267 -6.80 -2.32 -21.20
N GLU A 268 -6.55 -1.60 -22.29
CA GLU A 268 -7.40 -1.61 -23.50
C GLU A 268 -7.46 -2.98 -24.19
N TYR A 269 -6.45 -3.85 -24.01
CA TYR A 269 -6.49 -5.24 -24.49
C TYR A 269 -7.41 -6.14 -23.66
N GLY A 270 -7.84 -5.68 -22.49
CA GLY A 270 -8.79 -6.36 -21.63
C GLY A 270 -8.13 -7.05 -20.44
N MET A 271 -8.09 -6.37 -19.30
CA MET A 271 -7.72 -6.97 -18.04
C MET A 271 -8.92 -7.67 -17.41
N PRO A 272 -8.87 -8.97 -17.07
CA PRO A 272 -9.96 -9.64 -16.37
C PRO A 272 -10.19 -9.01 -14.99
N PRO A 273 -11.36 -9.20 -14.36
CA PRO A 273 -11.53 -8.90 -12.94
C PRO A 273 -10.40 -9.55 -12.14
N THR A 274 -9.72 -8.78 -11.33
CA THR A 274 -8.49 -9.22 -10.64
C THR A 274 -8.47 -8.64 -9.23
N SER A 275 -7.91 -9.35 -8.29
CA SER A 275 -7.55 -8.80 -6.99
C SER A 275 -6.05 -8.88 -6.77
N GLY A 276 -5.48 -7.79 -6.26
CA GLY A 276 -4.06 -7.68 -5.91
C GLY A 276 -3.86 -7.39 -4.44
N ILE A 277 -2.69 -7.76 -3.93
CA ILE A 277 -2.24 -7.49 -2.56
C ILE A 277 -0.75 -7.23 -2.52
N GLY A 278 -0.35 -6.21 -1.79
CA GLY A 278 1.02 -6.00 -1.35
C GLY A 278 1.16 -6.30 0.14
N ILE A 279 2.12 -7.14 0.52
CA ILE A 279 2.43 -7.49 1.92
C ILE A 279 3.84 -7.05 2.24
N GLY A 280 4.01 -6.17 3.23
CA GLY A 280 5.32 -5.71 3.72
C GLY A 280 6.06 -6.83 4.45
N ILE A 281 7.02 -7.47 3.77
CA ILE A 281 7.73 -8.63 4.32
C ILE A 281 8.59 -8.24 5.51
N ASP A 282 9.29 -7.12 5.47
CA ASP A 282 10.11 -6.69 6.59
C ASP A 282 9.26 -6.44 7.84
N ARG A 283 8.10 -5.79 7.71
CA ARG A 283 7.14 -5.59 8.82
C ARG A 283 6.57 -6.92 9.33
N LEU A 284 6.25 -7.86 8.43
CA LEU A 284 5.79 -9.19 8.83
C LEU A 284 6.87 -9.95 9.61
N VAL A 285 8.13 -9.87 9.18
CA VAL A 285 9.28 -10.46 9.89
C VAL A 285 9.45 -9.82 11.26
N MET A 286 9.31 -8.49 11.39
CA MET A 286 9.33 -7.82 12.70
C MET A 286 8.30 -8.43 13.66
N LEU A 287 7.05 -8.64 13.20
CA LEU A 287 6.01 -9.27 14.01
C LEU A 287 6.37 -10.70 14.43
N MET A 288 6.84 -11.53 13.47
CA MET A 288 7.13 -12.95 13.72
C MET A 288 8.38 -13.17 14.59
N THR A 289 9.25 -12.17 14.75
CA THR A 289 10.52 -12.26 15.48
C THR A 289 10.61 -11.37 16.72
N ASP A 290 9.50 -10.76 17.13
CA ASP A 290 9.41 -9.82 18.27
C ASP A 290 10.41 -8.65 18.15
N ASN A 291 10.63 -8.13 16.95
CA ASN A 291 11.47 -6.95 16.70
C ASN A 291 10.61 -5.71 16.50
N LEU A 292 10.96 -4.62 17.18
CA LEU A 292 10.20 -3.37 17.14
C LEU A 292 10.79 -2.33 16.15
N SER A 293 11.89 -2.68 15.47
CA SER A 293 12.53 -1.84 14.49
C SER A 293 12.88 -2.61 13.22
N ILE A 294 12.56 -2.03 12.07
CA ILE A 294 12.91 -2.59 10.76
C ILE A 294 14.41 -2.80 10.59
N GLN A 295 15.23 -1.99 11.27
CA GLN A 295 16.70 -2.08 11.24
C GLN A 295 17.23 -3.38 11.84
N GLU A 296 16.45 -4.08 12.67
CA GLU A 296 16.82 -5.35 13.29
C GLU A 296 16.53 -6.54 12.38
N VAL A 297 15.73 -6.36 11.34
CA VAL A 297 15.34 -7.45 10.41
C VAL A 297 15.91 -7.28 9.00
N ILE A 298 16.58 -6.17 8.70
CA ILE A 298 17.28 -5.94 7.43
C ILE A 298 18.79 -6.04 7.61
N SER A 299 19.50 -6.50 6.57
CA SER A 299 20.97 -6.72 6.65
C SER A 299 21.77 -5.43 6.69
N VAL A 300 21.25 -4.33 6.15
CA VAL A 300 21.91 -3.01 6.09
C VAL A 300 20.96 -1.93 6.54
N SER A 301 21.39 -1.12 7.51
CA SER A 301 20.72 0.11 7.90
C SER A 301 21.61 1.32 7.56
N TYR A 302 21.02 2.35 6.96
CA TYR A 302 21.71 3.58 6.60
C TYR A 302 21.91 4.55 7.77
N THR A 303 21.42 4.24 8.98
CA THR A 303 21.47 5.12 10.14
C THR A 303 22.87 5.38 10.70
N HIS A 304 23.84 4.52 10.41
CA HIS A 304 25.24 4.68 10.83
C HIS A 304 26.15 5.21 9.71
N LEU A 305 25.62 5.49 8.54
CA LEU A 305 26.28 6.28 7.53
C LEU A 305 26.24 7.75 7.98
N THR A 306 27.10 8.11 8.94
CA THR A 306 27.37 9.53 9.18
C THR A 306 27.85 10.12 7.87
N LEU A 307 27.12 11.12 7.35
CA LEU A 307 27.62 11.94 6.27
C LEU A 307 29.02 12.42 6.69
N PRO A 308 30.07 12.24 5.85
CA PRO A 308 31.34 12.85 6.14
C PRO A 308 31.08 14.34 6.26
N THR A 309 31.28 14.88 7.45
CA THR A 309 31.30 16.32 7.68
C THR A 309 32.53 16.87 6.96
N THR A 310 32.41 17.09 5.68
CA THR A 310 33.36 17.92 4.94
C THR A 310 33.09 19.36 5.36
N TYR A 311 33.74 19.78 6.40
CA TYR A 311 33.98 21.20 6.65
C TYR A 311 34.95 21.68 5.58
N HIS A 312 34.50 22.51 4.67
CA HIS A 312 35.35 23.44 3.92
C HIS A 312 34.69 24.82 3.94
#